data_683bcde3d5d4927dadc497defc43d6fc
#
_entry.id   683bcde3d5d4927dadc497defc43d6fc
#
_cell.length_a   1.000
_cell.length_b   1.000
_cell.length_c   1.000
_cell.angle_alpha   90.00
_cell.angle_beta   90.00
_cell.angle_gamma   90.00
#
_symmetry.space_group_name_H-M   'P 1'
#
loop_
_entity.id
_entity.type
_entity.pdbx_description
1 polymer ?
#
loop_
_entity_poly.entity_id
_entity_poly.type
_entity_poly.pdbx_seq_one_letter_code
_entity_poly.pdbx_strand_id
1 'polypeptide(L)'
;MKTGRKIFMIMNFPVFNLFKQGRFMSNKPNITTINRTWTTESGFDFSSIDIAWNSWGTLNENRDNVILICHALTGNSNAEDWFSGLFEPDGIIDPDKHFVLCINNLGSCYGSTSPTSISPISGKPFQADFPKITIRDVVLHQQLLLDFLEIKGIEMAIGGSMGGMVALEFGLMDNRIRSLALIAMGKSHSPWAIGISHAQRQAIYADENWKDGFYDLDLPPKKGLSAARSLAMITYRSAQNYEQKFGRGFNESNSRFEVESYLEYQGEAPKSL
;
A
#
# COMPACT_ATOMS: atom_id res chain seq x y z
N MET A 1 -19.98 4.16 28.78
CA MET A 1 -20.40 2.99 27.98
C MET A 1 -19.26 2.69 27.02
N LYS A 2 -18.62 1.53 27.11
CA LYS A 2 -17.58 1.10 26.16
C LYS A 2 -18.30 0.73 24.86
N THR A 3 -18.30 1.62 23.86
CA THR A 3 -18.73 1.28 22.50
C THR A 3 -17.77 0.21 21.98
N GLY A 4 -18.25 -1.04 21.93
CA GLY A 4 -17.44 -2.16 21.41
C GLY A 4 -17.07 -1.89 19.96
N ARG A 5 -15.78 -1.90 19.63
CA ARG A 5 -15.29 -1.81 18.26
C ARG A 5 -15.77 -3.04 17.49
N LYS A 6 -16.36 -2.82 16.31
CA LYS A 6 -16.78 -3.91 15.43
C LYS A 6 -15.61 -4.25 14.52
N ILE A 7 -15.12 -5.50 14.57
CA ILE A 7 -14.09 -6.02 13.68
C ILE A 7 -14.78 -6.92 12.66
N PHE A 8 -14.69 -6.60 11.38
CA PHE A 8 -15.18 -7.42 10.28
C PHE A 8 -13.99 -8.10 9.60
N MET A 9 -13.86 -9.41 9.79
CA MET A 9 -12.86 -10.21 9.08
C MET A 9 -13.53 -10.89 7.90
N ILE A 10 -13.28 -10.40 6.68
CA ILE A 10 -13.85 -10.95 5.46
C ILE A 10 -12.88 -12.02 4.92
N MET A 11 -13.20 -13.30 5.19
CA MET A 11 -12.31 -14.42 4.83
C MET A 11 -12.55 -15.02 3.44
N ASN A 12 -13.70 -14.82 2.81
CA ASN A 12 -14.07 -15.48 1.55
C ASN A 12 -14.86 -14.55 0.60
N PHE A 13 -14.22 -13.54 0.09
CA PHE A 13 -14.71 -12.86 -1.12
C PHE A 13 -13.84 -13.27 -2.31
N PRO A 14 -14.40 -13.41 -3.52
CA PRO A 14 -13.57 -13.48 -4.71
C PRO A 14 -12.88 -12.11 -4.91
N VAL A 15 -11.75 -11.95 -4.24
CA VAL A 15 -10.92 -10.72 -4.19
C VAL A 15 -10.52 -10.24 -5.60
N PHE A 16 -10.74 -11.08 -6.61
CA PHE A 16 -10.30 -10.86 -7.98
C PHE A 16 -11.05 -9.77 -8.75
N ASN A 17 -12.27 -9.40 -8.37
CA ASN A 17 -12.99 -8.32 -9.02
C ASN A 17 -12.82 -6.94 -8.33
N LEU A 18 -12.25 -6.90 -7.14
CA LEU A 18 -12.01 -5.65 -6.40
C LEU A 18 -10.79 -4.86 -6.91
N PHE A 19 -9.87 -5.54 -7.62
CA PHE A 19 -8.68 -4.92 -8.19
C PHE A 19 -8.78 -4.93 -9.72
N LYS A 20 -9.71 -4.17 -10.28
CA LYS A 20 -9.65 -3.85 -11.71
C LYS A 20 -8.40 -2.98 -11.93
N GLN A 21 -7.61 -3.33 -12.95
CA GLN A 21 -6.58 -2.44 -13.49
C GLN A 21 -7.29 -1.21 -14.08
N GLY A 22 -7.48 -0.17 -13.29
CA GLY A 22 -8.03 1.10 -13.72
C GLY A 22 -7.06 1.80 -14.69
N ARG A 23 -7.59 2.47 -15.70
CA ARG A 23 -6.84 3.46 -16.48
C ARG A 23 -6.38 4.53 -15.50
N PHE A 24 -5.07 4.74 -15.41
CA PHE A 24 -4.45 5.81 -14.64
C PHE A 24 -4.95 7.17 -15.15
N MET A 25 -6.02 7.68 -14.58
CA MET A 25 -6.31 9.10 -14.56
C MET A 25 -5.73 9.62 -13.25
N SER A 26 -4.49 10.12 -13.32
CA SER A 26 -3.75 10.56 -12.13
C SER A 26 -4.36 11.84 -11.57
N ASN A 27 -5.24 11.72 -10.61
CA ASN A 27 -5.43 12.78 -9.66
C ASN A 27 -4.13 12.87 -8.85
N LYS A 28 -3.35 13.94 -9.08
CA LYS A 28 -2.16 14.18 -8.26
C LYS A 28 -2.59 14.22 -6.81
N PRO A 29 -1.90 13.52 -5.91
CA PRO A 29 -2.23 13.57 -4.49
C PRO A 29 -2.01 14.99 -3.95
N ASN A 30 -2.79 15.37 -2.96
CA ASN A 30 -2.47 16.50 -2.11
C ASN A 30 -1.21 16.15 -1.31
N ILE A 31 -0.37 17.14 -1.06
CA ILE A 31 0.81 16.97 -0.20
C ILE A 31 0.70 17.96 0.96
N THR A 32 0.79 17.45 2.17
CA THR A 32 0.82 18.23 3.40
C THR A 32 2.19 18.05 4.04
N THR A 33 2.94 19.12 4.19
CA THR A 33 4.23 19.12 4.90
C THR A 33 4.02 19.46 6.37
N ILE A 34 4.42 18.59 7.26
CA ILE A 34 4.40 18.80 8.71
C ILE A 34 5.80 19.24 9.15
N ASN A 35 5.92 20.52 9.48
CA ASN A 35 7.18 21.16 9.89
C ASN A 35 7.38 21.07 11.41
N ARG A 36 7.56 19.85 11.91
CA ARG A 36 7.94 19.59 13.31
C ARG A 36 8.78 18.32 13.37
N THR A 37 9.65 18.24 14.34
CA THR A 37 10.43 17.01 14.58
C THR A 37 9.48 15.86 14.91
N TRP A 38 9.69 14.74 14.22
CA TRP A 38 8.97 13.50 14.41
C TRP A 38 9.95 12.32 14.42
N THR A 39 9.88 11.50 15.46
CA THR A 39 10.83 10.40 15.71
C THR A 39 10.19 9.06 15.39
N THR A 40 10.87 8.22 14.61
CA THR A 40 10.48 6.84 14.32
C THR A 40 10.72 5.92 15.51
N GLU A 41 10.12 4.71 15.51
CA GLU A 41 10.43 3.67 16.53
C GLU A 41 11.92 3.27 16.51
N SER A 42 12.60 3.41 15.37
CA SER A 42 14.05 3.17 15.26
C SER A 42 14.92 4.31 15.83
N GLY A 43 14.32 5.40 16.28
CA GLY A 43 15.02 6.55 16.88
C GLY A 43 15.55 7.56 15.86
N PHE A 44 15.08 7.51 14.60
CA PHE A 44 15.46 8.49 13.59
C PHE A 44 14.53 9.71 13.65
N ASP A 45 15.11 10.91 13.66
CA ASP A 45 14.38 12.17 13.68
C ASP A 45 14.23 12.77 12.28
N PHE A 46 12.98 12.90 11.81
CA PHE A 46 12.66 13.76 10.68
C PHE A 46 12.36 15.17 11.19
N SER A 47 13.06 16.19 10.67
CA SER A 47 12.81 17.61 11.00
C SER A 47 11.50 18.11 10.37
N SER A 48 11.15 17.59 9.21
CA SER A 48 9.87 17.78 8.53
C SER A 48 9.49 16.51 7.79
N ILE A 49 8.20 16.32 7.53
CA ILE A 49 7.71 15.11 6.86
C ILE A 49 6.58 15.47 5.90
N ASP A 50 6.64 14.93 4.69
CA ASP A 50 5.60 15.08 3.67
C ASP A 50 4.64 13.92 3.73
N ILE A 51 3.34 14.22 3.64
CA ILE A 51 2.25 13.27 3.64
C ILE A 51 1.42 13.51 2.39
N ALA A 52 1.47 12.57 1.47
CA ALA A 52 0.65 12.60 0.26
C ALA A 52 -0.66 11.85 0.47
N TRP A 53 -1.77 12.40 -0.03
CA TRP A 53 -3.11 11.85 0.22
C TRP A 53 -4.12 12.27 -0.84
N ASN A 54 -5.18 11.47 -1.00
CA ASN A 54 -6.36 11.79 -1.78
C ASN A 54 -7.61 11.65 -0.92
N SER A 55 -8.66 12.40 -1.28
CA SER A 55 -9.96 12.32 -0.62
C SER A 55 -11.10 12.49 -1.60
N TRP A 56 -12.25 11.96 -1.22
CA TRP A 56 -13.52 12.05 -1.95
C TRP A 56 -14.63 12.40 -0.96
N GLY A 57 -15.64 13.09 -1.44
CA GLY A 57 -16.75 13.53 -0.61
C GLY A 57 -16.43 14.73 0.27
N THR A 58 -17.30 15.02 1.23
CA THR A 58 -17.23 16.21 2.08
C THR A 58 -17.18 15.84 3.55
N LEU A 59 -16.23 16.42 4.27
CA LEU A 59 -16.11 16.27 5.71
C LEU A 59 -17.26 17.03 6.39
N ASN A 60 -18.02 16.35 7.26
CA ASN A 60 -19.12 16.96 7.98
C ASN A 60 -18.62 17.97 9.05
N GLU A 61 -19.54 18.75 9.63
CA GLU A 61 -19.23 19.74 10.67
C GLU A 61 -18.59 19.11 11.92
N ASN A 62 -19.02 17.91 12.27
CA ASN A 62 -18.46 17.14 13.40
C ASN A 62 -17.10 16.52 13.11
N ARG A 63 -16.65 16.53 11.84
CA ARG A 63 -15.38 15.93 11.36
C ARG A 63 -15.26 14.45 11.75
N ASP A 64 -16.35 13.69 11.64
CA ASP A 64 -16.39 12.30 12.13
C ASP A 64 -17.02 11.29 11.15
N ASN A 65 -17.40 11.72 9.94
CA ASN A 65 -17.93 10.86 8.86
C ASN A 65 -16.83 10.27 7.95
N VAL A 66 -15.68 9.92 8.52
CA VAL A 66 -14.51 9.51 7.74
C VAL A 66 -14.51 8.01 7.51
N ILE A 67 -14.25 7.61 6.24
CA ILE A 67 -13.79 6.25 5.87
C ILE A 67 -12.30 6.35 5.53
N LEU A 68 -11.45 5.68 6.30
CA LEU A 68 -10.01 5.66 6.07
C LEU A 68 -9.63 4.41 5.28
N ILE A 69 -9.08 4.59 4.08
CA ILE A 69 -8.56 3.50 3.25
C ILE A 69 -7.06 3.38 3.44
N CYS A 70 -6.62 2.20 3.88
CA CYS A 70 -5.22 1.86 4.04
C CYS A 70 -4.77 0.99 2.85
N HIS A 71 -3.89 1.52 1.99
CA HIS A 71 -3.46 0.83 0.77
C HIS A 71 -2.42 -0.28 1.04
N ALA A 72 -2.38 -1.27 0.16
CA ALA A 72 -1.42 -2.35 0.19
C ALA A 72 0.00 -1.87 -0.22
N LEU A 73 1.01 -2.75 -0.09
CA LEU A 73 2.43 -2.43 -0.39
C LEU A 73 2.63 -1.76 -1.76
N THR A 74 1.94 -2.23 -2.79
CA THR A 74 2.04 -1.72 -4.16
C THR A 74 0.94 -0.75 -4.55
N GLY A 75 0.11 -0.33 -3.60
CA GLY A 75 -0.95 0.65 -3.78
C GLY A 75 -0.46 2.08 -3.57
N ASN A 76 -1.34 3.03 -3.81
CA ASN A 76 -1.14 4.45 -3.58
C ASN A 76 -2.43 5.09 -3.05
N SER A 77 -2.39 6.39 -2.78
CA SER A 77 -3.54 7.11 -2.23
C SER A 77 -4.71 7.30 -3.20
N ASN A 78 -4.55 7.00 -4.50
CA ASN A 78 -5.66 7.06 -5.46
C ASN A 78 -6.50 5.78 -5.41
N ALA A 79 -7.24 5.61 -4.31
CA ALA A 79 -7.97 4.39 -4.00
C ALA A 79 -9.06 4.04 -5.02
N GLU A 80 -9.64 5.02 -5.69
CA GLU A 80 -10.65 4.83 -6.72
C GLU A 80 -10.14 3.99 -7.88
N ASP A 81 -8.86 4.11 -8.26
CA ASP A 81 -8.28 3.36 -9.36
C ASP A 81 -8.16 1.86 -9.11
N TRP A 82 -7.82 1.48 -7.87
CA TRP A 82 -7.55 0.09 -7.53
C TRP A 82 -8.58 -0.55 -6.60
N PHE A 83 -9.50 0.25 -6.02
CA PHE A 83 -10.59 -0.17 -5.15
C PHE A 83 -11.96 0.27 -5.71
N SER A 84 -12.04 0.49 -7.02
CA SER A 84 -13.23 1.03 -7.71
C SER A 84 -14.54 0.32 -7.34
N GLY A 85 -14.54 -1.00 -7.15
CA GLY A 85 -15.74 -1.74 -6.75
C GLY A 85 -16.33 -1.37 -5.39
N LEU A 86 -15.62 -0.60 -4.55
CA LEU A 86 -16.16 -0.05 -3.30
C LEU A 86 -16.81 1.32 -3.50
N PHE A 87 -16.47 2.03 -4.59
CA PHE A 87 -16.95 3.38 -4.92
C PHE A 87 -18.11 3.35 -5.96
N GLU A 88 -18.50 2.18 -6.45
CA GLU A 88 -19.60 2.05 -7.40
C GLU A 88 -20.94 2.39 -6.71
N PRO A 89 -21.99 2.82 -7.46
CA PRO A 89 -23.34 2.92 -6.94
C PRO A 89 -23.70 1.59 -6.25
N ASP A 90 -24.24 1.64 -5.07
CA ASP A 90 -24.48 0.49 -4.18
C ASP A 90 -23.20 -0.10 -3.53
N GLY A 91 -22.04 0.53 -3.72
CA GLY A 91 -20.80 0.20 -3.03
C GLY A 91 -20.84 0.50 -1.52
N ILE A 92 -19.89 -0.09 -0.78
CA ILE A 92 -19.79 0.13 0.68
C ILE A 92 -19.34 1.56 0.99
N ILE A 93 -18.61 2.21 0.08
CA ILE A 93 -18.09 3.57 0.21
C ILE A 93 -18.96 4.52 -0.62
N ASP A 94 -19.62 5.44 0.08
CA ASP A 94 -20.49 6.42 -0.52
C ASP A 94 -19.94 7.83 -0.25
N PRO A 95 -19.28 8.47 -1.24
CA PRO A 95 -18.72 9.82 -1.08
C PRO A 95 -19.76 10.92 -0.83
N ASP A 96 -21.04 10.66 -1.12
CA ASP A 96 -22.11 11.62 -0.80
C ASP A 96 -22.43 11.67 0.71
N LYS A 97 -22.09 10.61 1.43
CA LYS A 97 -22.29 10.49 2.89
C LYS A 97 -21.01 10.59 3.69
N HIS A 98 -19.90 10.11 3.12
CA HIS A 98 -18.62 9.96 3.81
C HIS A 98 -17.54 10.86 3.21
N PHE A 99 -16.67 11.34 4.07
CA PHE A 99 -15.37 11.84 3.65
C PHE A 99 -14.40 10.66 3.58
N VAL A 100 -14.15 10.20 2.36
CA VAL A 100 -13.24 9.07 2.11
C VAL A 100 -11.82 9.61 2.04
N LEU A 101 -10.91 9.06 2.81
CA LEU A 101 -9.52 9.48 2.90
C LEU A 101 -8.60 8.29 2.64
N CYS A 102 -7.65 8.44 1.72
CA CYS A 102 -6.57 7.48 1.50
C CYS A 102 -5.23 8.20 1.57
N ILE A 103 -4.33 7.72 2.42
CA ILE A 103 -3.05 8.36 2.72
C ILE A 103 -1.92 7.46 2.23
N ASN A 104 -0.95 8.01 1.48
CA ASN A 104 0.24 7.27 1.09
C ASN A 104 1.09 6.94 2.31
N ASN A 105 1.50 5.68 2.40
CA ASN A 105 2.32 5.20 3.50
C ASN A 105 3.68 5.90 3.52
N LEU A 106 4.22 6.14 4.71
CA LEU A 106 5.61 6.51 4.90
C LEU A 106 6.52 5.49 4.19
N GLY A 107 7.50 5.94 3.46
CA GLY A 107 8.40 5.09 2.68
C GLY A 107 7.87 4.69 1.30
N SER A 108 6.63 5.04 0.93
CA SER A 108 6.11 4.81 -0.41
C SER A 108 6.58 5.87 -1.39
N CYS A 109 6.80 5.49 -2.66
CA CYS A 109 7.32 6.38 -3.71
C CYS A 109 6.27 7.34 -4.32
N TYR A 110 5.10 7.48 -3.71
CA TYR A 110 3.97 8.23 -4.27
C TYR A 110 3.72 9.58 -3.56
N GLY A 111 4.80 10.26 -3.16
CA GLY A 111 4.75 11.64 -2.67
C GLY A 111 4.82 11.82 -1.15
N SER A 112 4.62 10.78 -0.33
CA SER A 112 5.00 10.82 1.08
C SER A 112 6.51 10.71 1.23
N THR A 113 7.06 11.17 2.34
CA THR A 113 8.49 11.02 2.65
C THR A 113 8.94 9.56 2.49
N SER A 114 10.00 9.34 1.72
CA SER A 114 10.40 8.03 1.21
C SER A 114 11.91 7.95 0.95
N PRO A 115 12.44 6.78 0.59
CA PRO A 115 13.84 6.64 0.15
C PRO A 115 14.25 7.57 -0.99
N THR A 116 13.31 8.03 -1.82
CA THR A 116 13.60 8.99 -2.90
C THR A 116 13.54 10.45 -2.45
N SER A 117 13.10 10.75 -1.23
CA SER A 117 13.11 12.09 -0.65
C SER A 117 14.53 12.54 -0.34
N ILE A 118 14.77 13.86 -0.41
CA ILE A 118 16.07 14.43 -0.09
C ILE A 118 16.33 14.38 1.42
N SER A 119 17.42 13.75 1.81
CA SER A 119 17.88 13.74 3.20
C SER A 119 18.38 15.13 3.60
N PRO A 120 17.89 15.71 4.69
CA PRO A 120 18.38 17.00 5.19
C PRO A 120 19.83 16.93 5.67
N ILE A 121 20.36 15.73 5.92
CA ILE A 121 21.73 15.50 6.38
C ILE A 121 22.71 15.49 5.21
N SER A 122 22.40 14.75 4.14
CA SER A 122 23.31 14.56 3.00
C SER A 122 23.02 15.50 1.80
N GLY A 123 21.84 16.11 1.74
CA GLY A 123 21.37 16.87 0.57
C GLY A 123 21.12 16.01 -0.68
N LYS A 124 21.09 14.67 -0.53
CA LYS A 124 20.85 13.69 -1.59
C LYS A 124 19.64 12.81 -1.21
N PRO A 125 19.05 12.06 -2.15
CA PRO A 125 18.04 11.09 -1.80
C PRO A 125 18.52 10.13 -0.71
N PHE A 126 17.64 9.77 0.22
CA PHE A 126 17.97 8.83 1.30
C PHE A 126 18.45 7.47 0.77
N GLN A 127 17.73 6.92 -0.19
CA GLN A 127 17.97 5.57 -0.73
C GLN A 127 18.11 4.52 0.39
N ALA A 128 19.21 3.77 0.45
CA ALA A 128 19.46 2.76 1.49
C ALA A 128 19.66 3.35 2.90
N ASP A 129 19.94 4.65 3.01
CA ASP A 129 20.06 5.36 4.30
C ASP A 129 18.68 5.75 4.88
N PHE A 130 17.58 5.47 4.17
CA PHE A 130 16.24 5.71 4.72
C PHE A 130 16.04 4.88 5.99
N PRO A 131 15.51 5.48 7.08
CA PRO A 131 15.39 4.78 8.36
C PRO A 131 14.51 3.54 8.24
N LYS A 132 14.78 2.55 9.07
CA LYS A 132 13.89 1.40 9.23
C LYS A 132 12.59 1.88 9.84
N ILE A 133 11.50 1.66 9.14
CA ILE A 133 10.15 2.01 9.58
C ILE A 133 9.32 0.76 9.87
N THR A 134 8.38 0.90 10.78
CA THR A 134 7.44 -0.15 11.17
C THR A 134 6.03 0.19 10.71
N ILE A 135 5.09 -0.74 10.83
CA ILE A 135 3.66 -0.45 10.60
C ILE A 135 3.15 0.62 11.58
N ARG A 136 3.69 0.65 12.80
CA ARG A 136 3.37 1.67 13.79
C ARG A 136 3.86 3.05 13.36
N ASP A 137 5.05 3.15 12.79
CA ASP A 137 5.54 4.40 12.22
C ASP A 137 4.63 4.90 11.08
N VAL A 138 4.14 3.99 10.24
CA VAL A 138 3.17 4.33 9.18
C VAL A 138 1.89 4.92 9.79
N VAL A 139 1.35 4.31 10.85
CA VAL A 139 0.16 4.82 11.55
C VAL A 139 0.43 6.18 12.17
N LEU A 140 1.54 6.33 12.91
CA LEU A 140 1.93 7.60 13.54
C LEU A 140 2.11 8.72 12.51
N HIS A 141 2.72 8.42 11.35
CA HIS A 141 2.84 9.36 10.24
C HIS A 141 1.45 9.78 9.70
N GLN A 142 0.54 8.85 9.52
CA GLN A 142 -0.81 9.15 9.03
C GLN A 142 -1.64 9.91 10.07
N GLN A 143 -1.44 9.65 11.37
CA GLN A 143 -2.08 10.42 12.43
C GLN A 143 -1.73 11.92 12.39
N LEU A 144 -0.52 12.29 11.95
CA LEU A 144 -0.16 13.68 11.75
C LEU A 144 -1.08 14.40 10.78
N LEU A 145 -1.48 13.73 9.70
CA LEU A 145 -2.45 14.27 8.75
C LEU A 145 -3.86 14.33 9.34
N LEU A 146 -4.28 13.28 10.04
CA LEU A 146 -5.60 13.27 10.70
C LEU A 146 -5.73 14.42 11.71
N ASP A 147 -4.66 14.72 12.43
CA ASP A 147 -4.60 15.83 13.37
C ASP A 147 -4.61 17.18 12.64
N PHE A 148 -3.83 17.31 11.54
CA PHE A 148 -3.83 18.50 10.69
C PHE A 148 -5.20 18.80 10.09
N LEU A 149 -5.91 17.76 9.65
CA LEU A 149 -7.27 17.86 9.14
C LEU A 149 -8.32 17.95 10.25
N GLU A 150 -7.90 17.95 11.53
CA GLU A 150 -8.75 17.99 12.73
C GLU A 150 -9.85 16.91 12.74
N ILE A 151 -9.56 15.71 12.20
CA ILE A 151 -10.48 14.59 12.22
C ILE A 151 -10.79 14.18 13.66
N LYS A 152 -12.07 14.05 13.99
CA LYS A 152 -12.56 13.72 15.33
C LYS A 152 -13.05 12.27 15.44
N GLY A 153 -13.46 11.66 14.33
CA GLY A 153 -13.93 10.28 14.30
C GLY A 153 -13.76 9.66 12.94
N ILE A 154 -13.51 8.35 12.93
CA ILE A 154 -13.39 7.54 11.72
C ILE A 154 -14.37 6.40 11.85
N GLU A 155 -15.40 6.38 11.00
CA GLU A 155 -16.45 5.37 11.05
C GLU A 155 -15.89 3.99 10.77
N MET A 156 -14.99 3.90 9.79
CA MET A 156 -14.33 2.65 9.42
C MET A 156 -12.93 2.90 8.87
N ALA A 157 -11.96 2.10 9.33
CA ALA A 157 -10.70 1.94 8.61
C ALA A 157 -10.72 0.60 7.85
N ILE A 158 -10.47 0.65 6.54
CA ILE A 158 -10.50 -0.51 5.65
C ILE A 158 -9.14 -0.69 4.98
N GLY A 159 -8.65 -1.92 4.93
CA GLY A 159 -7.39 -2.21 4.25
C GLY A 159 -7.21 -3.68 3.91
N GLY A 160 -6.48 -3.92 2.83
CA GLY A 160 -6.10 -5.26 2.37
C GLY A 160 -4.60 -5.51 2.49
N SER A 161 -4.20 -6.75 2.78
CA SER A 161 -2.79 -7.15 2.90
C SER A 161 -2.05 -6.26 3.91
N MET A 162 -0.95 -5.59 3.52
CA MET A 162 -0.24 -4.62 4.37
C MET A 162 -1.16 -3.49 4.85
N GLY A 163 -2.09 -3.00 4.00
CA GLY A 163 -3.08 -2.01 4.41
C GLY A 163 -4.02 -2.52 5.51
N GLY A 164 -4.33 -3.83 5.53
CA GLY A 164 -5.06 -4.45 6.63
C GLY A 164 -4.26 -4.46 7.94
N MET A 165 -2.92 -4.63 7.86
CA MET A 165 -2.05 -4.51 9.04
C MET A 165 -2.01 -3.07 9.57
N VAL A 166 -1.96 -2.08 8.66
CA VAL A 166 -2.04 -0.64 9.02
C VAL A 166 -3.39 -0.33 9.66
N ALA A 167 -4.51 -0.78 9.07
CA ALA A 167 -5.85 -0.58 9.64
C ALA A 167 -6.01 -1.23 11.02
N LEU A 168 -5.44 -2.44 11.21
CA LEU A 168 -5.45 -3.12 12.52
C LEU A 168 -4.67 -2.30 13.56
N GLU A 169 -3.46 -1.83 13.23
CA GLU A 169 -2.64 -1.03 14.14
C GLU A 169 -3.33 0.30 14.47
N PHE A 170 -3.99 0.96 13.50
CA PHE A 170 -4.85 2.11 13.75
C PHE A 170 -5.92 1.79 14.81
N GLY A 171 -6.61 0.66 14.66
CA GLY A 171 -7.63 0.23 15.62
C GLY A 171 -7.08 0.01 17.02
N LEU A 172 -5.79 -0.28 17.18
CA LEU A 172 -5.14 -0.46 18.48
C LEU A 172 -4.67 0.88 19.08
N MET A 173 -4.20 1.80 18.22
CA MET A 173 -3.52 3.02 18.65
C MET A 173 -4.42 4.26 18.68
N ASP A 174 -5.48 4.30 17.86
CA ASP A 174 -6.28 5.52 17.65
C ASP A 174 -7.73 5.35 18.11
N ASN A 175 -8.12 6.15 19.07
CA ASN A 175 -9.49 6.09 19.63
C ASN A 175 -10.54 6.65 18.67
N ARG A 176 -10.16 7.36 17.61
CA ARG A 176 -11.07 7.85 16.56
C ARG A 176 -11.69 6.71 15.75
N ILE A 177 -11.05 5.53 15.69
CA ILE A 177 -11.51 4.38 14.90
C ILE A 177 -12.71 3.71 15.58
N ARG A 178 -13.86 3.66 14.89
CA ARG A 178 -15.09 3.02 15.37
C ARG A 178 -15.23 1.57 14.91
N SER A 179 -14.81 1.27 13.67
CA SER A 179 -14.86 -0.08 13.11
C SER A 179 -13.69 -0.37 12.17
N LEU A 180 -13.43 -1.64 11.90
CA LEU A 180 -12.36 -2.13 11.03
C LEU A 180 -12.90 -3.12 10.00
N ALA A 181 -12.48 -2.97 8.74
CA ALA A 181 -12.65 -3.97 7.70
C ALA A 181 -11.26 -4.46 7.26
N LEU A 182 -10.90 -5.68 7.65
CA LEU A 182 -9.59 -6.27 7.45
C LEU A 182 -9.68 -7.37 6.38
N ILE A 183 -8.97 -7.20 5.26
CA ILE A 183 -9.07 -8.05 4.08
C ILE A 183 -7.72 -8.74 3.83
N ALA A 184 -7.72 -10.08 3.71
CA ALA A 184 -6.56 -10.87 3.30
C ALA A 184 -5.26 -10.51 4.04
N MET A 185 -5.33 -10.36 5.37
CA MET A 185 -4.18 -10.00 6.21
C MET A 185 -4.01 -10.99 7.37
N GLY A 186 -2.82 -11.06 7.92
CA GLY A 186 -2.51 -11.78 9.16
C GLY A 186 -1.94 -10.85 10.21
N LYS A 187 -2.07 -11.21 11.48
CA LYS A 187 -1.46 -10.46 12.60
C LYS A 187 0.07 -10.45 12.55
N SER A 188 0.65 -11.40 11.84
CA SER A 188 2.09 -11.55 11.62
C SER A 188 2.34 -12.39 10.38
N HIS A 189 3.51 -12.23 9.75
CA HIS A 189 3.91 -13.12 8.67
C HIS A 189 4.21 -14.52 9.19
N SER A 190 3.66 -15.54 8.50
CA SER A 190 4.07 -16.93 8.72
C SER A 190 5.50 -17.16 8.23
N PRO A 191 6.20 -18.22 8.67
CA PRO A 191 7.51 -18.59 8.11
C PRO A 191 7.50 -18.73 6.58
N TRP A 192 6.39 -19.24 6.00
CA TRP A 192 6.19 -19.30 4.55
C TRP A 192 6.21 -17.90 3.91
N ALA A 193 5.43 -16.97 4.43
CA ALA A 193 5.37 -15.59 3.92
C ALA A 193 6.73 -14.87 4.08
N ILE A 194 7.44 -15.11 5.19
CA ILE A 194 8.80 -14.59 5.41
C ILE A 194 9.76 -15.13 4.36
N GLY A 195 9.72 -16.45 4.07
CA GLY A 195 10.56 -17.10 3.06
C GLY A 195 10.32 -16.53 1.66
N ILE A 196 9.06 -16.40 1.24
CA ILE A 196 8.71 -15.79 -0.05
C ILE A 196 9.19 -14.34 -0.12
N SER A 197 8.94 -13.54 0.91
CA SER A 197 9.40 -12.13 0.96
C SER A 197 10.93 -12.03 0.93
N HIS A 198 11.63 -12.99 1.54
CA HIS A 198 13.08 -13.06 1.44
C HIS A 198 13.54 -13.35 0.01
N ALA A 199 12.96 -14.35 -0.66
CA ALA A 199 13.28 -14.69 -2.04
C ALA A 199 13.03 -13.50 -3.00
N GLN A 200 11.95 -12.74 -2.80
CA GLN A 200 11.67 -11.53 -3.56
C GLN A 200 12.76 -10.47 -3.37
N ARG A 201 13.20 -10.23 -2.13
CA ARG A 201 14.32 -9.29 -1.89
C ARG A 201 15.64 -9.79 -2.52
N GLN A 202 15.92 -11.09 -2.45
CA GLN A 202 17.10 -11.65 -3.10
C GLN A 202 17.09 -11.45 -4.62
N ALA A 203 15.93 -11.56 -5.27
CA ALA A 203 15.80 -11.26 -6.69
C ALA A 203 16.18 -9.81 -7.01
N ILE A 204 15.77 -8.84 -6.16
CA ILE A 204 16.14 -7.43 -6.33
C ILE A 204 17.62 -7.22 -6.07
N TYR A 205 18.16 -7.82 -5.01
CA TYR A 205 19.59 -7.68 -4.65
C TYR A 205 20.53 -8.28 -5.70
N ALA A 206 20.08 -9.27 -6.46
CA ALA A 206 20.85 -9.88 -7.53
C ALA A 206 20.91 -9.03 -8.82
N ASP A 207 20.10 -7.98 -8.91
CA ASP A 207 20.13 -7.06 -10.07
C ASP A 207 21.41 -6.20 -10.01
N GLU A 208 22.16 -6.14 -11.11
CA GLU A 208 23.40 -5.35 -11.22
C GLU A 208 23.22 -3.85 -10.93
N ASN A 209 21.99 -3.35 -11.15
CA ASN A 209 21.66 -1.95 -10.90
C ASN A 209 21.22 -1.66 -9.45
N TRP A 210 21.10 -2.69 -8.59
CA TRP A 210 20.69 -2.48 -7.19
C TRP A 210 21.72 -1.69 -6.37
N LYS A 211 23.01 -1.98 -6.53
CA LYS A 211 24.15 -1.28 -5.90
C LYS A 211 23.96 -1.04 -4.39
N ASP A 212 23.59 -2.10 -3.67
CA ASP A 212 23.32 -2.06 -2.22
C ASP A 212 22.26 -1.01 -1.80
N GLY A 213 21.34 -0.72 -2.71
CA GLY A 213 20.26 0.25 -2.50
C GLY A 213 20.60 1.70 -2.87
N PHE A 214 21.81 1.96 -3.38
CA PHE A 214 22.24 3.26 -3.91
C PHE A 214 22.23 3.27 -5.44
N TYR A 215 21.11 2.82 -6.01
CA TYR A 215 20.93 2.76 -7.46
C TYR A 215 20.69 4.15 -8.06
N ASP A 216 21.03 4.28 -9.35
CA ASP A 216 20.67 5.45 -10.13
C ASP A 216 19.13 5.48 -10.33
N LEU A 217 18.50 6.59 -9.99
CA LEU A 217 17.03 6.74 -10.11
C LEU A 217 16.56 6.63 -11.58
N ASP A 218 17.42 6.97 -12.54
CA ASP A 218 17.13 6.81 -13.96
C ASP A 218 17.41 5.38 -14.47
N LEU A 219 18.17 4.58 -13.67
CA LEU A 219 18.52 3.21 -13.99
C LEU A 219 18.23 2.26 -12.80
N PRO A 220 16.96 2.15 -12.36
CA PRO A 220 16.60 1.32 -11.23
C PRO A 220 16.74 -0.19 -11.53
N PRO A 221 16.77 -1.07 -10.51
CA PRO A 221 16.90 -2.52 -10.63
C PRO A 221 15.63 -3.19 -11.19
N LYS A 222 15.29 -2.89 -12.46
CA LYS A 222 14.02 -3.29 -13.08
C LYS A 222 13.89 -4.81 -13.25
N LYS A 223 14.99 -5.50 -13.59
CA LYS A 223 14.98 -6.96 -13.79
C LYS A 223 14.70 -7.68 -12.47
N GLY A 224 15.42 -7.28 -11.41
CA GLY A 224 15.22 -7.83 -10.06
C GLY A 224 13.82 -7.54 -9.52
N LEU A 225 13.30 -6.33 -9.74
CA LEU A 225 11.94 -5.97 -9.34
C LEU A 225 10.89 -6.78 -10.11
N SER A 226 11.08 -6.97 -11.43
CA SER A 226 10.20 -7.80 -12.26
C SER A 226 10.16 -9.25 -11.76
N ALA A 227 11.32 -9.85 -11.46
CA ALA A 227 11.41 -11.20 -10.91
C ALA A 227 10.73 -11.30 -9.53
N ALA A 228 10.93 -10.31 -8.65
CA ALA A 228 10.28 -10.25 -7.35
C ALA A 228 8.75 -10.17 -7.47
N ARG A 229 8.24 -9.38 -8.41
CA ARG A 229 6.80 -9.31 -8.70
C ARG A 229 6.23 -10.61 -9.25
N SER A 230 6.94 -11.26 -10.16
CA SER A 230 6.53 -12.58 -10.68
C SER A 230 6.41 -13.61 -9.55
N LEU A 231 7.35 -13.62 -8.59
CA LEU A 231 7.26 -14.44 -7.38
C LEU A 231 6.02 -14.09 -6.54
N ALA A 232 5.73 -12.80 -6.36
CA ALA A 232 4.52 -12.36 -5.66
C ALA A 232 3.24 -12.88 -6.34
N MET A 233 3.16 -12.77 -7.66
CA MET A 233 1.98 -13.19 -8.43
C MET A 233 1.67 -14.68 -8.28
N ILE A 234 2.72 -15.53 -8.16
CA ILE A 234 2.53 -16.96 -7.90
C ILE A 234 1.83 -17.18 -6.54
N THR A 235 2.15 -16.38 -5.53
CA THR A 235 1.61 -16.55 -4.18
C THR A 235 0.18 -16.02 -4.01
N TYR A 236 -0.33 -15.22 -4.95
CA TYR A 236 -1.69 -14.66 -4.88
C TYR A 236 -2.78 -15.66 -5.29
N ARG A 237 -2.41 -16.80 -5.81
CA ARG A 237 -3.33 -17.86 -6.24
C ARG A 237 -2.88 -19.23 -5.73
N SER A 238 -3.82 -20.15 -5.60
CA SER A 238 -3.50 -21.56 -5.33
C SER A 238 -2.93 -22.23 -6.58
N ALA A 239 -2.17 -23.34 -6.39
CA ALA A 239 -1.72 -24.18 -7.48
C ALA A 239 -2.91 -24.68 -8.35
N GLN A 240 -4.02 -25.02 -7.70
CA GLN A 240 -5.24 -25.43 -8.40
C GLN A 240 -5.81 -24.32 -9.32
N ASN A 241 -5.78 -23.06 -8.89
CA ASN A 241 -6.20 -21.95 -9.73
C ASN A 241 -5.27 -21.74 -10.94
N TYR A 242 -3.96 -21.96 -10.76
CA TYR A 242 -3.02 -21.93 -11.87
C TYR A 242 -3.30 -23.04 -12.87
N GLU A 243 -3.53 -24.26 -12.39
CA GLU A 243 -3.89 -25.39 -13.24
C GLU A 243 -5.17 -25.13 -14.04
N GLN A 244 -6.22 -24.64 -13.38
CA GLN A 244 -7.49 -24.31 -14.04
C GLN A 244 -7.37 -23.19 -15.07
N LYS A 245 -6.50 -22.20 -14.81
CA LYS A 245 -6.38 -21.02 -15.68
C LYS A 245 -5.47 -21.26 -16.87
N PHE A 246 -4.36 -21.92 -16.68
CA PHE A 246 -3.30 -22.04 -17.68
C PHE A 246 -3.12 -23.48 -18.17
N GLY A 247 -3.32 -24.49 -17.31
CA GLY A 247 -3.00 -25.89 -17.62
C GLY A 247 -1.57 -26.01 -18.14
N ARG A 248 -1.44 -26.66 -19.31
CA ARG A 248 -0.19 -26.72 -20.07
C ARG A 248 -0.27 -25.94 -21.39
N GLY A 249 -1.09 -24.87 -21.41
CA GLY A 249 -1.22 -24.00 -22.57
C GLY A 249 0.16 -23.49 -23.05
N PHE A 250 0.46 -23.72 -24.32
CA PHE A 250 1.74 -23.35 -24.93
C PHE A 250 1.48 -22.48 -26.15
N ASN A 251 2.16 -21.34 -26.22
CA ASN A 251 2.08 -20.42 -27.35
C ASN A 251 3.25 -20.67 -28.30
N GLU A 252 2.98 -21.31 -29.44
CA GLU A 252 4.01 -21.64 -30.43
C GLU A 252 4.67 -20.40 -31.04
N SER A 253 3.96 -19.25 -31.12
CA SER A 253 4.49 -18.04 -31.73
C SER A 253 5.66 -17.43 -30.99
N ASN A 254 5.73 -17.62 -29.68
CA ASN A 254 6.82 -17.14 -28.81
C ASN A 254 7.56 -18.26 -28.07
N SER A 255 7.22 -19.52 -28.36
CA SER A 255 7.84 -20.72 -27.77
C SER A 255 7.82 -20.74 -26.23
N ARG A 256 6.69 -20.35 -25.63
CA ARG A 256 6.53 -20.25 -24.17
C ARG A 256 5.21 -20.83 -23.68
N PHE A 257 5.18 -21.25 -22.41
CA PHE A 257 3.92 -21.54 -21.74
C PHE A 257 3.15 -20.25 -21.44
N GLU A 258 1.83 -20.32 -21.49
CA GLU A 258 0.97 -19.15 -21.22
C GLU A 258 1.21 -18.55 -19.83
N VAL A 259 1.52 -19.38 -18.83
CA VAL A 259 1.86 -18.93 -17.49
C VAL A 259 3.13 -18.10 -17.45
N GLU A 260 4.14 -18.41 -18.28
CA GLU A 260 5.38 -17.63 -18.36
C GLU A 260 5.09 -16.23 -18.91
N SER A 261 4.34 -16.15 -20.01
CA SER A 261 3.91 -14.87 -20.60
C SER A 261 3.08 -14.03 -19.61
N TYR A 262 2.20 -14.67 -18.84
CA TYR A 262 1.44 -14.01 -17.80
C TYR A 262 2.35 -13.43 -16.68
N LEU A 263 3.32 -14.19 -16.21
CA LEU A 263 4.21 -13.75 -15.13
C LEU A 263 5.15 -12.63 -15.60
N GLU A 264 5.64 -12.69 -16.84
CA GLU A 264 6.44 -11.60 -17.44
C GLU A 264 5.61 -10.31 -17.54
N TYR A 265 4.40 -10.38 -18.11
CA TYR A 265 3.50 -9.23 -18.18
C TYR A 265 3.24 -8.62 -16.82
N GLN A 266 2.97 -9.44 -15.80
CA GLN A 266 2.74 -8.99 -14.43
C GLN A 266 4.03 -8.46 -13.76
N GLY A 267 5.18 -9.00 -14.10
CA GLY A 267 6.48 -8.52 -13.63
C GLY A 267 6.82 -7.13 -14.17
N GLU A 268 6.49 -6.88 -15.44
CA GLU A 268 6.75 -5.60 -16.09
C GLU A 268 5.75 -4.49 -15.72
N ALA A 269 4.56 -4.85 -15.24
CA ALA A 269 3.57 -3.89 -14.76
C ALA A 269 3.80 -3.58 -13.26
N PRO A 270 3.92 -2.31 -12.85
CA PRO A 270 3.46 -1.08 -13.45
C PRO A 270 4.56 -0.23 -14.07
N LYS A 271 4.22 0.51 -15.11
CA LYS A 271 5.10 1.49 -15.77
C LYS A 271 5.31 2.78 -14.96
N SER A 272 5.03 2.77 -13.65
CA SER A 272 5.18 3.92 -12.76
C SER A 272 5.85 3.47 -11.45
N LEU A 273 7.13 3.51 -11.44
CA LEU A 273 7.96 3.75 -10.27
C LEU A 273 8.68 5.06 -10.48
#